data_b4be407982b8b75a09df48910b1c3430
#
_entry.id   b4be407982b8b75a09df48910b1c3430
#
_cell.length_a   1.000
_cell.length_b   1.000
_cell.length_c   1.000
_cell.angle_alpha   90.00
_cell.angle_beta   90.00
_cell.angle_gamma   90.00
#
_symmetry.space_group_name_H-M   'P 1'
#
loop_
_entity.id
_entity.type
_entity.pdbx_description
1 polymer ?
#
loop_
_entity_poly.entity_id
_entity_poly.type
_entity_poly.pdbx_seq_one_letter_code
_entity_poly.pdbx_strand_id
1 'polypeptide(L)'
;MSQLLVDDIVNRSDGPPGFSKGLVVTGIATATDFSGVGGGAADFPNGLTGIAATFSGNVSIGGTLTYEDVTNIDSVGIITARAGVKVTAGGVNVVGCGTYTTGVDLQGFKVEEFKLETSTGLNGEFDFLLEDGHLQRFTTATGGNYFPDFKVSSTVSLNSIMDVGDAITTVLVVASSSHYCTTGMKIDNSVSNIDLDWVGGAAPSAANGSGYDIYSFTIMKVNPTPVWHVIANTLGAA
;
A
#
# COMPACT_ATOMS: atom_id res chain seq x y z
N MET A 1 39.72 36.83 47.05
CA MET A 1 39.70 35.92 45.91
C MET A 1 40.80 36.30 44.96
N SER A 2 41.73 35.43 44.67
CA SER A 2 42.79 35.67 43.69
C SER A 2 42.24 35.43 42.29
N GLN A 3 42.30 36.43 41.44
CA GLN A 3 42.01 36.27 40.03
C GLN A 3 43.29 36.17 39.23
N LEU A 4 43.43 35.20 38.35
CA LEU A 4 44.49 35.15 37.38
C LEU A 4 43.93 35.70 36.06
N LEU A 5 44.35 36.89 35.67
CA LEU A 5 44.09 37.43 34.34
C LEU A 5 45.26 37.01 33.44
N VAL A 6 44.97 36.30 32.43
CA VAL A 6 45.92 35.90 31.40
C VAL A 6 45.31 36.16 30.02
N ASP A 7 46.10 36.73 29.13
CA ASP A 7 45.70 37.00 27.77
C ASP A 7 45.80 35.70 26.91
N ASP A 8 46.69 34.77 27.32
CA ASP A 8 46.90 33.52 26.63
C ASP A 8 47.39 32.41 27.59
N ILE A 9 46.88 31.18 27.41
CA ILE A 9 47.35 30.00 28.14
C ILE A 9 47.90 29.04 27.11
N VAL A 10 49.23 28.99 27.02
CA VAL A 10 49.94 28.10 26.09
C VAL A 10 50.64 26.96 26.84
N ASN A 11 50.83 25.83 26.21
CA ASN A 11 51.66 24.76 26.71
C ASN A 11 53.14 25.15 26.55
N ARG A 12 53.97 24.81 27.56
CA ARG A 12 55.40 25.11 27.59
C ARG A 12 56.20 24.53 26.39
N SER A 13 55.64 23.63 25.67
CA SER A 13 56.27 22.97 24.50
C SER A 13 55.48 23.22 23.19
N ASP A 14 54.92 24.42 23.05
CA ASP A 14 54.13 24.84 21.86
C ASP A 14 52.98 23.94 21.45
N GLY A 15 52.55 23.02 22.34
CA GLY A 15 51.36 22.21 22.18
C GLY A 15 50.11 22.84 22.84
N PRO A 16 48.92 22.28 22.61
CA PRO A 16 47.72 22.76 23.30
C PRO A 16 47.84 22.61 24.82
N PRO A 17 47.31 23.57 25.63
CA PRO A 17 47.34 23.47 27.07
C PRO A 17 46.55 22.24 27.54
N GLY A 18 47.19 21.42 28.39
CA GLY A 18 46.55 20.22 28.92
C GLY A 18 46.10 20.43 30.37
N PHE A 19 44.84 20.17 30.64
CA PHE A 19 44.27 20.18 32.00
C PHE A 19 43.98 18.71 32.41
N SER A 20 44.92 18.13 33.21
CA SER A 20 44.83 16.72 33.61
C SER A 20 43.59 16.38 34.47
N LYS A 21 42.95 17.39 35.05
CA LYS A 21 41.71 17.26 35.85
C LYS A 21 40.50 17.93 35.20
N GLY A 22 40.63 18.30 33.92
CA GLY A 22 39.59 19.04 33.19
C GLY A 22 39.60 20.53 33.44
N LEU A 23 38.86 21.25 32.63
CA LEU A 23 38.62 22.71 32.73
C LEU A 23 37.17 22.94 33.10
N VAL A 24 36.90 23.65 34.17
CA VAL A 24 35.56 24.11 34.55
C VAL A 24 35.38 25.55 34.08
N VAL A 25 34.51 25.80 33.17
CA VAL A 25 34.12 27.12 32.70
C VAL A 25 32.76 27.45 33.25
N THR A 26 32.68 28.46 34.16
CA THR A 26 31.41 28.92 34.75
C THR A 26 30.69 29.96 33.90
N GLY A 27 31.22 30.26 32.72
CA GLY A 27 30.67 31.22 31.76
C GLY A 27 30.57 30.62 30.36
N ILE A 28 30.84 31.45 29.35
CA ILE A 28 30.82 31.04 27.94
C ILE A 28 32.21 30.52 27.57
N ALA A 29 32.29 29.29 27.02
CA ALA A 29 33.45 28.79 26.34
C ALA A 29 33.24 28.96 24.83
N THR A 30 34.09 29.75 24.18
CA THR A 30 34.09 29.89 22.73
C THR A 30 35.30 29.15 22.17
N ALA A 31 35.07 28.21 21.30
CA ALA A 31 36.12 27.50 20.57
C ALA A 31 35.77 27.45 19.09
N THR A 32 36.78 27.59 18.23
CA THR A 32 36.61 27.41 16.78
C THR A 32 36.40 25.94 16.44
N ASP A 33 36.86 25.03 17.31
CA ASP A 33 36.74 23.58 17.13
C ASP A 33 36.78 22.89 18.50
N PHE A 34 35.86 21.96 18.72
CA PHE A 34 35.87 21.00 19.83
C PHE A 34 36.38 19.64 19.37
N SER A 35 37.25 19.61 18.34
CA SER A 35 37.86 18.38 17.84
C SER A 35 38.75 17.75 18.91
N GLY A 36 38.72 16.47 19.06
CA GLY A 36 39.53 15.75 20.02
C GLY A 36 38.92 15.54 21.39
N VAL A 37 37.61 15.72 21.57
CA VAL A 37 36.88 15.06 22.66
C VAL A 37 36.97 13.55 22.42
N GLY A 38 38.18 13.02 22.65
CA GLY A 38 38.52 11.67 22.28
C GLY A 38 37.74 10.64 23.08
N GLY A 39 37.04 9.77 22.39
CA GLY A 39 36.58 8.47 22.88
C GLY A 39 35.60 8.47 24.06
N GLY A 40 35.20 9.61 24.60
CA GLY A 40 34.20 9.74 25.66
C GLY A 40 32.92 10.41 25.17
N ALA A 41 31.78 10.04 25.76
CA ALA A 41 30.54 10.73 25.50
C ALA A 41 30.60 12.20 25.98
N ALA A 42 30.28 13.15 25.10
CA ALA A 42 30.00 14.50 25.51
C ALA A 42 28.65 14.52 26.25
N ASP A 43 28.67 14.80 27.54
CA ASP A 43 27.45 14.90 28.34
C ASP A 43 26.97 16.36 28.39
N PHE A 44 25.76 16.60 27.94
CA PHE A 44 25.08 17.88 27.98
C PHE A 44 23.83 17.75 28.89
N PRO A 45 23.99 17.74 30.22
CA PRO A 45 22.91 17.49 31.18
C PRO A 45 21.75 18.50 31.08
N ASN A 46 22.02 19.70 30.58
CA ASN A 46 21.02 20.75 30.35
C ASN A 46 20.61 20.91 28.87
N GLY A 47 20.98 19.95 28.03
CA GLY A 47 20.66 19.96 26.61
C GLY A 47 21.71 20.67 25.73
N LEU A 48 21.57 20.47 24.44
CA LEU A 48 22.34 21.11 23.39
C LEU A 48 21.43 22.02 22.59
N THR A 49 21.73 23.31 22.55
CA THR A 49 21.02 24.32 21.75
C THR A 49 21.94 24.82 20.64
N GLY A 50 21.51 24.73 19.39
CA GLY A 50 22.29 25.16 18.23
C GLY A 50 21.41 25.39 17.01
N ILE A 51 22.00 26.04 16.00
CA ILE A 51 21.32 26.28 14.71
C ILE A 51 21.24 24.98 13.89
N ALA A 52 22.24 24.10 14.00
CA ALA A 52 22.29 22.81 13.32
C ALA A 52 23.09 21.79 14.13
N ALA A 53 22.72 20.52 14.02
CA ALA A 53 23.51 19.39 14.48
C ALA A 53 23.57 18.36 13.34
N THR A 54 24.78 17.86 13.01
CA THR A 54 25.00 16.83 12.01
C THR A 54 25.62 15.60 12.68
N PHE A 55 24.97 14.47 12.50
CA PHE A 55 25.43 13.19 13.02
C PHE A 55 25.78 12.25 11.83
N SER A 56 27.00 11.77 11.79
CA SER A 56 27.45 10.82 10.75
C SER A 56 27.20 9.35 11.13
N GLY A 57 26.72 9.08 12.33
CA GLY A 57 26.40 7.76 12.86
C GLY A 57 24.97 7.68 13.39
N ASN A 58 24.68 6.59 14.09
CA ASN A 58 23.36 6.35 14.68
C ASN A 58 23.05 7.38 15.77
N VAL A 59 21.81 7.86 15.77
CA VAL A 59 21.25 8.68 16.83
C VAL A 59 20.24 7.86 17.61
N SER A 60 20.46 7.69 18.92
CA SER A 60 19.54 7.02 19.83
C SER A 60 18.87 8.04 20.73
N ILE A 61 17.55 8.11 20.71
CA ILE A 61 16.77 9.04 21.52
C ILE A 61 15.93 8.22 22.50
N GLY A 62 16.28 8.26 23.79
CA GLY A 62 15.58 7.52 24.84
C GLY A 62 14.27 8.17 25.30
N GLY A 63 13.97 9.36 24.84
CA GLY A 63 12.76 10.11 25.17
C GLY A 63 11.91 10.45 23.95
N THR A 64 11.13 11.50 24.05
CA THR A 64 10.31 12.01 22.95
C THR A 64 11.15 12.88 22.02
N LEU A 65 11.09 12.61 20.73
CA LEU A 65 11.60 13.50 19.70
C LEU A 65 10.45 14.38 19.20
N THR A 66 10.52 15.68 19.44
CA THR A 66 9.53 16.64 18.98
C THR A 66 10.09 17.43 17.82
N TYR A 67 9.41 17.40 16.69
CA TYR A 67 9.70 18.24 15.53
C TYR A 67 8.57 19.24 15.31
N GLU A 68 8.91 20.45 14.96
CA GLU A 68 7.93 21.44 14.49
C GLU A 68 7.67 21.27 12.98
N ASP A 69 8.72 20.89 12.23
CA ASP A 69 8.61 20.70 10.77
C ASP A 69 9.60 19.63 10.31
N VAL A 70 9.05 18.53 9.77
CA VAL A 70 9.82 17.47 9.11
C VAL A 70 9.41 17.41 7.65
N THR A 71 10.27 17.87 6.78
CA THR A 71 9.98 17.89 5.33
C THR A 71 9.91 16.48 4.74
N ASN A 72 10.80 15.57 5.18
CA ASN A 72 10.83 14.20 4.69
C ASN A 72 11.21 13.22 5.81
N ILE A 73 10.52 12.08 5.85
CA ILE A 73 10.93 10.90 6.62
C ILE A 73 11.15 9.79 5.60
N ASP A 74 12.40 9.37 5.45
CA ASP A 74 12.77 8.21 4.63
C ASP A 74 13.14 7.05 5.57
N SER A 75 12.41 5.94 5.44
CA SER A 75 12.64 4.72 6.22
C SER A 75 12.87 3.54 5.28
N VAL A 76 14.06 2.99 5.31
CA VAL A 76 14.43 1.78 4.54
C VAL A 76 13.94 0.49 5.23
N GLY A 77 13.32 0.60 6.38
CA GLY A 77 12.84 -0.53 7.17
C GLY A 77 11.38 -0.40 7.59
N ILE A 78 11.06 -0.94 8.76
CA ILE A 78 9.72 -0.95 9.33
C ILE A 78 9.45 0.33 10.11
N ILE A 79 8.32 0.97 9.86
CA ILE A 79 7.78 2.03 10.69
C ILE A 79 6.71 1.43 11.61
N THR A 80 6.90 1.50 12.92
CA THR A 80 5.92 1.04 13.89
C THR A 80 5.24 2.24 14.56
N ALA A 81 3.95 2.45 14.27
CA ALA A 81 3.13 3.46 14.92
C ALA A 81 2.13 2.78 15.86
N ARG A 82 2.35 2.87 17.19
CA ARG A 82 1.53 2.15 18.18
C ARG A 82 0.15 2.78 18.42
N ALA A 83 0.04 4.08 18.20
CA ALA A 83 -1.21 4.82 18.40
C ALA A 83 -1.91 5.20 17.09
N GLY A 84 -1.35 4.79 15.94
CA GLY A 84 -1.90 5.07 14.63
C GLY A 84 -1.14 6.12 13.85
N VAL A 85 -1.49 6.27 12.57
CA VAL A 85 -0.95 7.26 11.64
C VAL A 85 -2.11 8.16 11.21
N LYS A 86 -2.00 9.47 11.44
CA LYS A 86 -2.96 10.46 10.98
C LYS A 86 -2.36 11.23 9.80
N VAL A 87 -2.94 11.09 8.62
CA VAL A 87 -2.60 11.87 7.43
C VAL A 87 -3.68 12.92 7.22
N THR A 88 -3.33 14.20 7.31
CA THR A 88 -4.29 15.31 7.24
C THR A 88 -4.44 15.91 5.85
N ALA A 89 -3.49 15.66 4.96
CA ALA A 89 -3.52 16.10 3.56
C ALA A 89 -2.63 15.20 2.69
N GLY A 90 -2.82 15.20 1.37
CA GLY A 90 -1.99 14.48 0.40
C GLY A 90 -2.27 12.98 0.27
N GLY A 91 -2.95 12.37 1.23
CA GLY A 91 -3.30 10.95 1.17
C GLY A 91 -2.16 9.97 1.50
N VAL A 92 -2.42 8.69 1.34
CA VAL A 92 -1.48 7.56 1.52
C VAL A 92 -1.40 6.81 0.20
N ASN A 93 -0.21 6.69 -0.35
CA ASN A 93 0.05 5.84 -1.51
C ASN A 93 0.75 4.56 -1.04
N VAL A 94 0.09 3.41 -1.23
CA VAL A 94 0.65 2.09 -0.90
C VAL A 94 0.94 1.36 -2.20
N VAL A 95 2.23 1.19 -2.52
CA VAL A 95 2.67 0.37 -3.64
C VAL A 95 2.95 -1.04 -3.09
N GLY A 96 1.96 -1.91 -3.14
CA GLY A 96 2.00 -3.24 -2.55
C GLY A 96 0.68 -3.58 -1.85
N CYS A 97 0.72 -4.50 -0.89
CA CYS A 97 -0.47 -4.90 -0.14
C CYS A 97 -0.62 -4.10 1.15
N GLY A 98 -1.84 -3.58 1.40
CA GLY A 98 -2.25 -3.09 2.71
C GLY A 98 -3.03 -4.19 3.45
N THR A 99 -2.57 -4.62 4.63
CA THR A 99 -3.28 -5.59 5.47
C THR A 99 -4.00 -4.89 6.61
N TYR A 100 -5.31 -5.10 6.73
CA TYR A 100 -6.16 -4.54 7.77
C TYR A 100 -6.82 -5.69 8.55
N THR A 101 -6.43 -5.88 9.80
CA THR A 101 -6.88 -7.03 10.61
C THR A 101 -8.26 -6.87 11.24
N THR A 102 -8.73 -5.64 11.39
CA THR A 102 -10.01 -5.33 12.06
C THR A 102 -11.01 -4.63 11.15
N GLY A 103 -10.65 -4.35 9.91
CA GLY A 103 -11.49 -3.69 8.93
C GLY A 103 -11.01 -2.30 8.52
N VAL A 104 -11.67 -1.75 7.51
CA VAL A 104 -11.45 -0.40 6.97
C VAL A 104 -12.77 0.35 6.99
N ASP A 105 -12.79 1.51 7.66
CA ASP A 105 -13.90 2.46 7.58
C ASP A 105 -13.55 3.55 6.57
N LEU A 106 -14.26 3.58 5.45
CA LEU A 106 -14.12 4.57 4.39
C LEU A 106 -15.30 5.54 4.46
N GLN A 107 -15.10 6.67 5.12
CA GLN A 107 -16.11 7.71 5.22
C GLN A 107 -15.99 8.71 4.06
N GLY A 108 -17.14 9.08 3.48
CA GLY A 108 -17.22 10.05 2.40
C GLY A 108 -17.34 9.40 1.02
N PHE A 109 -16.81 10.08 0.01
CA PHE A 109 -16.92 9.66 -1.37
C PHE A 109 -15.88 8.57 -1.71
N LYS A 110 -16.37 7.40 -2.14
CA LYS A 110 -15.54 6.29 -2.63
C LYS A 110 -15.64 6.21 -4.15
N VAL A 111 -14.49 6.21 -4.82
CA VAL A 111 -14.40 5.94 -6.25
C VAL A 111 -13.88 4.52 -6.43
N GLU A 112 -14.63 3.70 -7.17
CA GLU A 112 -14.17 2.39 -7.64
C GLU A 112 -13.73 2.51 -9.09
N GLU A 113 -12.57 1.95 -9.41
CA GLU A 113 -12.11 1.86 -10.78
C GLU A 113 -12.94 0.83 -11.56
N PHE A 114 -13.27 1.15 -12.79
CA PHE A 114 -13.92 0.21 -13.69
C PHE A 114 -13.27 0.25 -15.08
N LYS A 115 -13.25 -0.89 -15.75
CA LYS A 115 -12.80 -0.99 -17.13
C LYS A 115 -13.91 -0.61 -18.09
N LEU A 116 -13.62 0.30 -19.01
CA LEU A 116 -14.48 0.63 -20.15
C LEU A 116 -13.80 0.16 -21.45
N GLU A 117 -14.35 -0.89 -22.07
CA GLU A 117 -13.90 -1.38 -23.37
C GLU A 117 -14.88 -0.95 -24.47
N THR A 118 -14.36 -0.20 -25.44
CA THR A 118 -15.17 0.41 -26.51
C THR A 118 -14.80 -0.06 -27.92
N SER A 119 -13.72 -0.83 -28.07
CA SER A 119 -13.17 -1.20 -29.38
C SER A 119 -13.42 -2.64 -29.75
N THR A 120 -13.53 -3.54 -28.76
CA THR A 120 -13.60 -4.98 -29.00
C THR A 120 -14.86 -5.59 -28.35
N GLY A 121 -15.65 -6.30 -29.13
CA GLY A 121 -16.75 -7.13 -28.63
C GLY A 121 -16.24 -8.47 -28.12
N LEU A 122 -16.87 -9.01 -27.08
CA LEU A 122 -16.53 -10.32 -26.53
C LEU A 122 -16.83 -11.45 -27.52
N ASN A 123 -15.96 -12.45 -27.55
CA ASN A 123 -16.13 -13.66 -28.34
C ASN A 123 -15.28 -14.79 -27.74
N GLY A 124 -15.91 -15.87 -27.27
CA GLY A 124 -15.24 -16.97 -26.61
C GLY A 124 -14.71 -16.62 -25.22
N GLU A 125 -13.56 -17.16 -24.89
CA GLU A 125 -12.85 -16.86 -23.62
C GLU A 125 -12.28 -15.45 -23.61
N PHE A 126 -12.41 -14.76 -22.49
CA PHE A 126 -11.74 -13.48 -22.26
C PHE A 126 -11.24 -13.40 -20.82
N ASP A 127 -10.09 -12.74 -20.64
CA ASP A 127 -9.54 -12.48 -19.32
C ASP A 127 -10.33 -11.38 -18.61
N PHE A 128 -10.92 -11.71 -17.45
CA PHE A 128 -11.48 -10.74 -16.52
C PHE A 128 -10.40 -10.41 -15.47
N LEU A 129 -9.65 -9.34 -15.71
CA LEU A 129 -8.54 -8.94 -14.84
C LEU A 129 -9.06 -8.00 -13.74
N LEU A 130 -8.88 -8.38 -12.47
CA LEU A 130 -9.28 -7.56 -11.33
C LEU A 130 -8.48 -6.26 -11.22
N GLU A 131 -7.25 -6.22 -11.75
CA GLU A 131 -6.45 -5.00 -11.84
C GLU A 131 -7.09 -3.92 -12.72
N ASP A 132 -7.97 -4.30 -13.64
CA ASP A 132 -8.75 -3.39 -14.48
C ASP A 132 -10.05 -2.89 -13.81
N GLY A 133 -10.33 -3.37 -12.59
CA GLY A 133 -11.53 -3.07 -11.82
C GLY A 133 -12.49 -4.24 -11.71
N HIS A 134 -13.27 -4.25 -10.63
CA HIS A 134 -14.29 -5.28 -10.35
C HIS A 134 -15.53 -5.13 -11.22
N LEU A 135 -15.75 -3.98 -11.84
CA LEU A 135 -16.77 -3.73 -12.84
C LEU A 135 -16.09 -3.55 -14.20
N GLN A 136 -16.51 -4.35 -15.20
CA GLN A 136 -16.03 -4.23 -16.57
C GLN A 136 -17.18 -4.04 -17.53
N ARG A 137 -17.11 -3.01 -18.37
CA ARG A 137 -18.15 -2.65 -19.33
C ARG A 137 -17.61 -2.71 -20.75
N PHE A 138 -18.26 -3.55 -21.56
CA PHE A 138 -18.02 -3.70 -22.99
C PHE A 138 -19.16 -3.08 -23.78
N THR A 139 -18.88 -2.07 -24.58
CA THR A 139 -19.89 -1.31 -25.33
C THR A 139 -20.02 -1.74 -26.79
N THR A 140 -19.08 -2.56 -27.27
CA THR A 140 -19.12 -3.12 -28.62
C THR A 140 -19.91 -4.41 -28.63
N ALA A 141 -20.75 -4.61 -29.65
CA ALA A 141 -21.53 -5.81 -29.82
C ALA A 141 -20.64 -7.07 -29.82
N THR A 142 -21.11 -8.12 -29.17
CA THR A 142 -20.38 -9.39 -29.07
C THR A 142 -20.33 -10.12 -30.40
N GLY A 143 -19.20 -10.76 -30.70
CA GLY A 143 -18.97 -11.53 -31.92
C GLY A 143 -19.37 -13.01 -31.80
N GLY A 144 -19.58 -13.51 -30.59
CA GLY A 144 -19.98 -14.89 -30.29
C GLY A 144 -20.34 -15.02 -28.81
N ASN A 145 -20.80 -16.19 -28.39
CA ASN A 145 -20.97 -16.50 -26.98
C ASN A 145 -19.62 -16.44 -26.27
N TYR A 146 -19.61 -16.02 -25.02
CA TYR A 146 -18.39 -15.71 -24.26
C TYR A 146 -18.46 -16.25 -22.84
N PHE A 147 -17.30 -16.30 -22.19
CA PHE A 147 -17.18 -16.62 -20.77
C PHE A 147 -15.90 -16.03 -20.19
N PRO A 148 -15.91 -15.62 -18.90
CA PRO A 148 -14.75 -15.03 -18.25
C PRO A 148 -13.75 -16.09 -17.80
N ASP A 149 -12.47 -15.73 -17.83
CA ASP A 149 -11.40 -16.31 -17.04
C ASP A 149 -10.95 -15.28 -15.98
N PHE A 150 -11.28 -15.51 -14.73
CA PHE A 150 -11.00 -14.59 -13.65
C PHE A 150 -9.56 -14.71 -13.16
N LYS A 151 -8.86 -13.59 -13.17
CA LYS A 151 -7.47 -13.46 -12.72
C LYS A 151 -7.28 -12.13 -11.99
N VAL A 152 -6.23 -12.00 -11.20
CA VAL A 152 -5.85 -10.69 -10.65
C VAL A 152 -5.25 -9.82 -11.75
N SER A 153 -4.25 -10.38 -12.46
CA SER A 153 -3.60 -9.76 -13.62
C SER A 153 -3.18 -10.84 -14.61
N SER A 154 -2.53 -10.43 -15.70
CA SER A 154 -1.95 -11.38 -16.67
C SER A 154 -0.87 -12.29 -16.07
N THR A 155 -0.28 -11.91 -14.93
CA THR A 155 0.83 -12.61 -14.27
C THR A 155 0.54 -13.05 -12.84
N VAL A 156 -0.54 -12.55 -12.23
CA VAL A 156 -0.93 -12.85 -10.85
C VAL A 156 -2.24 -13.61 -10.84
N SER A 157 -2.22 -14.81 -10.24
CA SER A 157 -3.41 -15.66 -10.13
C SER A 157 -4.32 -15.20 -8.98
N LEU A 158 -5.61 -15.44 -9.13
CA LEU A 158 -6.60 -15.23 -8.08
C LEU A 158 -6.30 -16.10 -6.86
N ASN A 159 -5.86 -17.33 -7.10
CA ASN A 159 -5.49 -18.28 -6.04
C ASN A 159 -4.34 -17.78 -5.15
N SER A 160 -3.44 -16.95 -5.68
CA SER A 160 -2.28 -16.45 -4.92
C SER A 160 -2.61 -15.34 -3.93
N ILE A 161 -3.76 -14.67 -4.09
CA ILE A 161 -4.16 -13.54 -3.25
C ILE A 161 -5.36 -13.84 -2.35
N MET A 162 -6.17 -14.84 -2.67
CA MET A 162 -7.33 -15.22 -1.87
C MET A 162 -6.97 -16.34 -0.90
N ASP A 163 -7.36 -16.19 0.35
CA ASP A 163 -7.34 -17.25 1.36
C ASP A 163 -8.68 -17.99 1.41
N VAL A 164 -8.71 -19.16 2.06
CA VAL A 164 -9.96 -19.89 2.30
C VAL A 164 -10.88 -19.05 3.17
N GLY A 165 -12.11 -18.85 2.71
CA GLY A 165 -13.09 -17.98 3.34
C GLY A 165 -13.18 -16.59 2.72
N ASP A 166 -12.27 -16.23 1.82
CA ASP A 166 -12.37 -14.97 1.07
C ASP A 166 -13.43 -15.06 -0.04
N ALA A 167 -14.05 -13.93 -0.30
CA ALA A 167 -15.00 -13.76 -1.39
C ALA A 167 -14.80 -12.41 -2.09
N ILE A 168 -14.96 -12.41 -3.41
CA ILE A 168 -15.00 -11.19 -4.23
C ILE A 168 -16.27 -11.19 -5.08
N THR A 169 -16.80 -10.01 -5.34
CA THR A 169 -17.92 -9.84 -6.28
C THR A 169 -17.48 -8.97 -7.44
N THR A 170 -17.78 -9.44 -8.66
CA THR A 170 -17.47 -8.74 -9.91
C THR A 170 -18.74 -8.53 -10.72
N VAL A 171 -18.74 -7.50 -11.57
CA VAL A 171 -19.85 -7.17 -12.45
C VAL A 171 -19.34 -7.03 -13.88
N LEU A 172 -19.97 -7.74 -14.80
CA LEU A 172 -19.74 -7.67 -16.22
C LEU A 172 -20.95 -7.04 -16.90
N VAL A 173 -20.75 -5.94 -17.61
CA VAL A 173 -21.79 -5.23 -18.38
C VAL A 173 -21.41 -5.31 -19.84
N VAL A 174 -22.25 -5.93 -20.67
CA VAL A 174 -21.97 -6.19 -22.09
C VAL A 174 -23.08 -5.64 -22.95
N ALA A 175 -22.74 -4.92 -24.02
CA ALA A 175 -23.74 -4.50 -25.00
C ALA A 175 -24.44 -5.74 -25.56
N SER A 176 -25.75 -5.80 -25.35
CA SER A 176 -26.54 -6.95 -25.70
C SER A 176 -26.59 -7.16 -27.23
N SER A 177 -26.57 -8.42 -27.64
CA SER A 177 -26.64 -8.84 -29.04
C SER A 177 -27.43 -10.15 -29.12
N SER A 178 -27.07 -11.05 -30.01
CA SER A 178 -27.60 -12.41 -30.05
C SER A 178 -26.79 -13.40 -29.20
N HIS A 179 -25.71 -12.95 -28.55
CA HIS A 179 -24.78 -13.80 -27.82
C HIS A 179 -24.83 -13.51 -26.32
N TYR A 180 -24.55 -14.49 -25.48
CA TYR A 180 -24.66 -14.44 -24.03
C TYR A 180 -23.49 -15.14 -23.37
N CYS A 181 -23.34 -14.89 -22.04
CA CYS A 181 -22.33 -15.54 -21.22
C CYS A 181 -22.69 -17.00 -20.97
N THR A 182 -21.79 -17.92 -21.34
CA THR A 182 -21.99 -19.37 -21.18
C THR A 182 -21.43 -19.88 -19.85
N THR A 183 -21.64 -21.18 -19.58
CA THR A 183 -21.14 -21.87 -18.38
C THR A 183 -19.66 -22.22 -18.43
N GLY A 184 -18.93 -21.83 -19.49
CA GLY A 184 -17.51 -22.18 -19.70
C GLY A 184 -16.49 -21.44 -18.82
N MET A 185 -16.93 -20.77 -17.74
CA MET A 185 -16.12 -20.01 -16.82
C MET A 185 -14.80 -20.68 -16.42
N LYS A 186 -13.75 -19.88 -16.31
CA LYS A 186 -12.45 -20.27 -15.79
C LYS A 186 -12.03 -19.39 -14.61
N ILE A 187 -11.16 -19.94 -13.79
CA ILE A 187 -10.38 -19.20 -12.78
C ILE A 187 -8.94 -19.64 -12.93
N ASP A 188 -8.03 -18.65 -13.11
CA ASP A 188 -6.59 -18.89 -13.28
C ASP A 188 -6.28 -19.91 -14.42
N ASN A 189 -6.91 -19.76 -15.58
CA ASN A 189 -6.83 -20.63 -16.77
C ASN A 189 -7.38 -22.06 -16.56
N SER A 190 -8.08 -22.34 -15.47
CA SER A 190 -8.59 -23.66 -15.13
C SER A 190 -10.11 -23.69 -15.09
N VAL A 191 -10.72 -24.71 -15.67
CA VAL A 191 -12.14 -25.06 -15.50
C VAL A 191 -12.36 -26.01 -14.33
N SER A 192 -11.30 -26.54 -13.74
CA SER A 192 -11.35 -27.55 -12.69
C SER A 192 -11.69 -26.93 -11.34
N ASN A 193 -12.43 -27.68 -10.53
CA ASN A 193 -12.75 -27.30 -9.14
C ASN A 193 -13.56 -26.00 -9.02
N ILE A 194 -14.38 -25.68 -10.00
CA ILE A 194 -15.33 -24.59 -9.98
C ILE A 194 -16.73 -25.19 -9.83
N ASP A 195 -17.38 -24.88 -8.72
CA ASP A 195 -18.78 -25.16 -8.46
C ASP A 195 -19.57 -23.90 -8.81
N LEU A 196 -20.24 -23.89 -9.95
CA LEU A 196 -20.92 -22.73 -10.52
C LEU A 196 -22.41 -22.87 -10.40
N ASP A 197 -23.00 -22.05 -9.53
CA ASP A 197 -24.42 -21.94 -9.34
C ASP A 197 -24.98 -20.65 -9.95
N TRP A 198 -26.04 -20.79 -10.74
CA TRP A 198 -26.80 -19.65 -11.27
C TRP A 198 -28.01 -19.35 -10.42
N VAL A 199 -28.20 -18.08 -10.07
CA VAL A 199 -29.43 -17.63 -9.40
C VAL A 199 -30.63 -17.95 -10.28
N GLY A 200 -31.62 -18.64 -9.71
CA GLY A 200 -32.77 -19.15 -10.45
C GLY A 200 -32.56 -20.58 -11.00
N GLY A 201 -31.38 -21.19 -10.77
CA GLY A 201 -31.11 -22.61 -11.05
C GLY A 201 -30.74 -22.91 -12.49
N ALA A 202 -30.63 -21.92 -13.38
CA ALA A 202 -30.25 -22.12 -14.78
C ALA A 202 -29.35 -20.99 -15.30
N ALA A 203 -28.33 -21.36 -16.06
CA ALA A 203 -27.52 -20.39 -16.81
C ALA A 203 -28.37 -19.71 -17.91
N PRO A 204 -28.00 -18.49 -18.34
CA PRO A 204 -28.68 -17.83 -19.45
C PRO A 204 -28.56 -18.69 -20.72
N SER A 205 -29.63 -18.78 -21.46
CA SER A 205 -29.70 -19.50 -22.76
C SER A 205 -29.90 -18.56 -23.96
N ALA A 206 -30.07 -17.26 -23.67
CA ALA A 206 -30.21 -16.21 -24.67
C ALA A 206 -29.75 -14.87 -24.07
N ALA A 207 -29.36 -13.95 -24.94
CA ALA A 207 -29.11 -12.55 -24.59
C ALA A 207 -30.45 -11.78 -24.51
N ASN A 208 -30.41 -10.59 -23.90
CA ASN A 208 -31.57 -9.68 -23.85
C ASN A 208 -31.97 -9.14 -25.24
N GLY A 209 -31.06 -9.13 -26.21
CA GLY A 209 -31.28 -8.70 -27.58
C GLY A 209 -31.22 -7.20 -27.82
N SER A 210 -31.33 -6.37 -26.77
CA SER A 210 -31.18 -4.91 -26.83
C SER A 210 -30.64 -4.38 -25.49
N GLY A 211 -30.10 -3.17 -25.49
CA GLY A 211 -29.53 -2.57 -24.28
C GLY A 211 -28.27 -3.28 -23.82
N TYR A 212 -28.25 -3.72 -22.58
CA TYR A 212 -27.11 -4.40 -21.96
C TYR A 212 -27.53 -5.69 -21.27
N ASP A 213 -26.64 -6.68 -21.34
CA ASP A 213 -26.67 -7.84 -20.47
C ASP A 213 -25.71 -7.57 -19.29
N ILE A 214 -26.20 -7.80 -18.08
CA ILE A 214 -25.45 -7.58 -16.85
C ILE A 214 -25.30 -8.92 -16.13
N TYR A 215 -24.07 -9.27 -15.84
CA TYR A 215 -23.74 -10.48 -15.09
C TYR A 215 -23.01 -10.08 -13.81
N SER A 216 -23.37 -10.69 -12.70
CA SER A 216 -22.62 -10.58 -11.45
C SER A 216 -22.11 -11.96 -11.04
N PHE A 217 -20.89 -11.99 -10.54
CA PHE A 217 -20.26 -13.23 -10.08
C PHE A 217 -19.69 -12.98 -8.68
N THR A 218 -20.15 -13.78 -7.70
CA THR A 218 -19.54 -13.83 -6.39
C THR A 218 -18.68 -15.08 -6.33
N ILE A 219 -17.37 -14.90 -6.26
CA ILE A 219 -16.37 -15.96 -6.29
C ILE A 219 -15.85 -16.16 -4.88
N MET A 220 -15.97 -17.36 -4.36
CA MET A 220 -15.56 -17.72 -2.99
C MET A 220 -14.52 -18.83 -3.04
N LYS A 221 -13.41 -18.69 -2.29
CA LYS A 221 -12.45 -19.77 -2.13
C LYS A 221 -12.81 -20.62 -0.93
N VAL A 222 -13.19 -21.87 -1.18
CA VAL A 222 -13.75 -22.76 -0.13
C VAL A 222 -12.79 -23.86 0.32
N ASN A 223 -11.64 -24.02 -0.35
CA ASN A 223 -10.65 -25.04 -0.01
C ASN A 223 -9.22 -24.57 -0.37
N PRO A 224 -8.16 -24.95 0.40
CA PRO A 224 -6.75 -24.64 0.08
C PRO A 224 -6.23 -25.21 -1.25
N THR A 225 -6.62 -26.43 -1.61
CA THR A 225 -6.50 -26.92 -2.99
C THR A 225 -7.60 -26.21 -3.74
N PRO A 226 -7.30 -25.27 -4.66
CA PRO A 226 -8.31 -24.27 -5.03
C PRO A 226 -9.60 -24.93 -5.49
N VAL A 227 -10.59 -24.87 -4.63
CA VAL A 227 -11.99 -25.19 -4.93
C VAL A 227 -12.74 -23.87 -4.77
N TRP A 228 -13.40 -23.52 -5.82
CA TRP A 228 -14.14 -22.30 -5.97
C TRP A 228 -15.63 -22.58 -5.98
N HIS A 229 -16.37 -21.87 -5.14
CA HIS A 229 -17.82 -21.80 -5.27
C HIS A 229 -18.17 -20.43 -5.86
N VAL A 230 -18.87 -20.43 -6.98
CA VAL A 230 -19.23 -19.20 -7.70
C VAL A 230 -20.75 -19.11 -7.81
N ILE A 231 -21.30 -18.02 -7.32
CA ILE A 231 -22.71 -17.68 -7.51
C ILE A 231 -22.76 -16.65 -8.63
N ALA A 232 -23.41 -17.03 -9.72
CA ALA A 232 -23.61 -16.17 -10.88
C ALA A 232 -25.07 -15.73 -10.99
N ASN A 233 -25.26 -14.50 -11.43
CA ASN A 233 -26.59 -13.93 -11.70
C ASN A 233 -26.56 -13.18 -13.04
N THR A 234 -27.70 -13.12 -13.71
CA THR A 234 -27.88 -12.36 -14.95
C THR A 234 -29.10 -11.47 -14.87
N LEU A 235 -28.96 -10.27 -15.42
CA LEU A 235 -30.01 -9.27 -15.55
C LEU A 235 -29.87 -8.58 -16.90
N GLY A 236 -30.94 -8.54 -17.68
CA GLY A 236 -31.01 -7.73 -18.89
C GLY A 236 -31.43 -6.29 -18.53
N ALA A 237 -30.80 -5.31 -19.15
CA ALA A 237 -31.17 -3.90 -19.04
C ALA A 237 -31.42 -3.34 -20.44
N ALA A 238 -32.64 -2.95 -20.70
CA ALA A 238 -33.08 -2.35 -21.98
C ALA A 238 -32.82 -0.84 -22.01
#